data_1be8b7b6a06862916527ded025409d67
#
_entry.id   1be8b7b6a06862916527ded025409d67
#
_cell.length_a   1.000
_cell.length_b   1.000
_cell.length_c   1.000
_cell.angle_alpha   90.00
_cell.angle_beta   90.00
_cell.angle_gamma   90.00
#
_symmetry.space_group_name_H-M   'P 1'
#
loop_
_entity.id
_entity.type
_entity.pdbx_description
1 polymer ?
#
loop_
_entity_poly.entity_id
_entity_poly.type
_entity_poly.pdbx_seq_one_letter_code
_entity_poly.pdbx_strand_id
1 'polypeptide(L)'
;MLRIFKFLKDLLLFIPLTFIFLPFSRLFIFLTYFNKLLKWIYTSRKDFLYCDYFSPIRKYEKRFMLYDFVLGHFKLEDLQINYLEFGVGTGTSFKWWSEHNRNQNSQFYGFDTFEGLPEDWGGFYSKGDMSSDIPKLDDDRTLFIKGLFQDTLTKFLHENSKILSSNTTKLIHMDADLYSATAFTLSQLYPFLKKGDIILFDEFNVALHEFKAYLEFTENFYIKLKPIAAVNNFYQTAFMVE
;
A
#
# COMPACT_ATOMS: atom_id res chain seq x y z
N MET A 1 10.97 -10.83 -39.93
CA MET A 1 9.98 -10.19 -39.06
C MET A 1 10.63 -9.28 -38.01
N LEU A 2 11.53 -9.74 -37.14
CA LEU A 2 12.18 -8.94 -36.08
C LEU A 2 12.95 -7.70 -36.59
N ARG A 3 13.69 -7.82 -37.74
CA ARG A 3 14.44 -6.72 -38.34
C ARG A 3 13.53 -5.60 -38.86
N ILE A 4 12.37 -5.93 -39.42
CA ILE A 4 11.36 -4.98 -39.89
C ILE A 4 10.74 -4.25 -38.70
N PHE A 5 10.41 -4.94 -37.61
CA PHE A 5 9.92 -4.31 -36.37
C PHE A 5 10.93 -3.33 -35.77
N LYS A 6 12.21 -3.70 -35.72
CA LYS A 6 13.28 -2.80 -35.24
C LYS A 6 13.41 -1.56 -36.14
N PHE A 7 13.41 -1.75 -37.43
CA PHE A 7 13.50 -0.62 -38.40
C PHE A 7 12.27 0.32 -38.26
N LEU A 8 11.04 -0.23 -38.18
CA LEU A 8 9.84 0.59 -38.01
C LEU A 8 9.85 1.35 -36.68
N LYS A 9 10.28 0.69 -35.59
CA LYS A 9 10.43 1.35 -34.30
C LYS A 9 11.42 2.52 -34.39
N ASP A 10 12.59 2.27 -35.00
CA ASP A 10 13.63 3.28 -35.11
C ASP A 10 13.18 4.43 -36.02
N LEU A 11 12.45 4.16 -37.10
CA LEU A 11 11.85 5.19 -37.99
C LEU A 11 10.84 6.06 -37.20
N LEU A 12 10.01 5.45 -36.33
CA LEU A 12 9.03 6.16 -35.50
C LEU A 12 9.72 7.13 -34.50
N LEU A 13 10.96 6.85 -34.08
CA LEU A 13 11.68 7.73 -33.15
C LEU A 13 12.05 9.09 -33.82
N PHE A 14 12.14 9.15 -35.16
CA PHE A 14 12.41 10.38 -35.89
C PHE A 14 11.16 11.22 -36.18
N ILE A 15 9.97 10.64 -35.95
CA ILE A 15 8.71 11.35 -36.16
C ILE A 15 8.30 11.97 -34.81
N PRO A 16 8.15 13.30 -34.69
CA PRO A 16 7.79 13.95 -33.43
C PRO A 16 6.32 13.76 -33.08
N LEU A 17 5.90 12.49 -32.90
CA LEU A 17 4.52 12.15 -32.51
C LEU A 17 4.16 12.60 -31.08
N THR A 18 5.15 13.03 -30.30
CA THR A 18 4.99 13.52 -28.93
C THR A 18 3.95 14.63 -28.83
N PHE A 19 3.95 15.57 -29.77
CA PHE A 19 2.98 16.68 -29.79
C PHE A 19 1.53 16.22 -29.95
N ILE A 20 1.31 15.07 -30.59
CA ILE A 20 -0.03 14.51 -30.80
C ILE A 20 -0.47 13.71 -29.58
N PHE A 21 0.42 12.87 -29.03
CA PHE A 21 0.06 11.91 -27.97
C PHE A 21 0.27 12.44 -26.55
N LEU A 22 1.21 13.38 -26.34
CA LEU A 22 1.52 13.90 -25.01
C LEU A 22 0.30 14.46 -24.26
N PRO A 23 -0.61 15.25 -24.89
CA PRO A 23 -1.80 15.77 -24.20
C PRO A 23 -2.74 14.67 -23.68
N PHE A 24 -2.74 13.50 -24.32
CA PHE A 24 -3.61 12.37 -23.99
C PHE A 24 -2.90 11.26 -23.19
N SER A 25 -1.58 11.39 -22.99
CA SER A 25 -0.77 10.33 -22.38
C SER A 25 -1.28 9.93 -20.99
N ARG A 26 -1.63 10.90 -20.14
CA ARG A 26 -2.19 10.64 -18.80
C ARG A 26 -3.51 9.88 -18.88
N LEU A 27 -4.39 10.22 -19.82
CA LEU A 27 -5.66 9.52 -20.03
C LEU A 27 -5.42 8.07 -20.48
N PHE A 28 -4.51 7.84 -21.42
CA PHE A 28 -4.21 6.47 -21.88
C PHE A 28 -3.60 5.61 -20.78
N ILE A 29 -2.70 6.18 -19.97
CA ILE A 29 -2.13 5.48 -18.81
C ILE A 29 -3.25 5.15 -17.81
N PHE A 30 -4.11 6.11 -17.47
CA PHE A 30 -5.23 5.88 -16.57
C PHE A 30 -6.15 4.78 -17.10
N LEU A 31 -6.59 4.84 -18.35
CA LEU A 31 -7.48 3.83 -18.94
C LEU A 31 -6.83 2.44 -18.94
N THR A 32 -5.51 2.38 -19.15
CA THR A 32 -4.77 1.12 -19.12
C THR A 32 -4.81 0.48 -17.73
N TYR A 33 -4.45 1.22 -16.68
CA TYR A 33 -4.45 0.68 -15.32
C TYR A 33 -5.85 0.50 -14.77
N PHE A 34 -6.80 1.35 -15.13
CA PHE A 34 -8.21 1.17 -14.77
C PHE A 34 -8.79 -0.13 -15.36
N ASN A 35 -8.52 -0.43 -16.63
CA ASN A 35 -8.90 -1.72 -17.22
C ASN A 35 -8.22 -2.91 -16.55
N LYS A 36 -6.95 -2.79 -16.17
CA LYS A 36 -6.25 -3.82 -15.39
C LYS A 36 -6.92 -4.03 -14.02
N LEU A 37 -7.30 -2.94 -13.33
CA LEU A 37 -8.04 -2.98 -12.06
C LEU A 37 -9.39 -3.67 -12.23
N LEU A 38 -10.19 -3.28 -13.23
CA LEU A 38 -11.49 -3.92 -13.50
C LEU A 38 -11.35 -5.41 -13.77
N LYS A 39 -10.36 -5.80 -14.59
CA LYS A 39 -10.06 -7.21 -14.85
C LYS A 39 -9.67 -7.93 -13.56
N TRP A 40 -8.80 -7.32 -12.75
CA TRP A 40 -8.36 -7.87 -11.47
C TRP A 40 -9.53 -8.07 -10.51
N ILE A 41 -10.40 -7.06 -10.34
CA ILE A 41 -11.62 -7.17 -9.52
C ILE A 41 -12.50 -8.31 -10.01
N TYR A 42 -12.74 -8.39 -11.31
CA TYR A 42 -13.58 -9.44 -11.91
C TYR A 42 -13.04 -10.84 -11.63
N THR A 43 -11.73 -11.04 -11.72
CA THR A 43 -11.09 -12.34 -11.50
C THR A 43 -10.91 -12.70 -10.04
N SER A 44 -10.55 -11.72 -9.19
CA SER A 44 -10.07 -11.97 -7.82
C SER A 44 -11.14 -11.80 -6.73
N ARG A 45 -12.26 -11.11 -7.04
CA ARG A 45 -13.28 -10.82 -6.01
C ARG A 45 -13.85 -12.04 -5.29
N LYS A 46 -13.84 -13.20 -5.94
CA LYS A 46 -14.36 -14.45 -5.37
C LYS A 46 -13.39 -15.13 -4.41
N ASP A 47 -12.12 -14.72 -4.43
CA ASP A 47 -11.06 -15.29 -3.62
C ASP A 47 -10.96 -14.64 -2.23
N PHE A 48 -11.67 -13.49 -2.05
CA PHE A 48 -11.74 -12.82 -0.76
C PHE A 48 -12.63 -13.60 0.22
N LEU A 49 -12.15 -13.75 1.45
CA LEU A 49 -12.90 -14.37 2.54
C LEU A 49 -14.00 -13.46 3.07
N TYR A 50 -13.75 -12.14 3.06
CA TYR A 50 -14.70 -11.09 3.40
C TYR A 50 -14.67 -9.99 2.33
N CYS A 51 -15.82 -9.66 1.74
CA CYS A 51 -15.89 -8.61 0.72
C CYS A 51 -17.28 -8.00 0.67
N ASP A 52 -17.37 -6.66 0.76
CA ASP A 52 -18.64 -5.92 0.69
C ASP A 52 -18.97 -5.40 -0.73
N TYR A 53 -18.29 -5.91 -1.74
CA TYR A 53 -18.55 -5.53 -3.12
C TYR A 53 -19.92 -6.08 -3.61
N PHE A 54 -20.83 -5.28 -4.11
CA PHE A 54 -20.79 -3.88 -4.43
C PHE A 54 -21.40 -3.04 -3.31
N SER A 55 -20.68 -2.00 -2.82
CA SER A 55 -21.18 -1.04 -1.83
C SER A 55 -21.55 0.27 -2.55
N PRO A 56 -22.84 0.65 -2.60
CA PRO A 56 -23.29 1.83 -3.36
C PRO A 56 -22.81 3.16 -2.78
N ILE A 57 -22.51 3.17 -1.47
CA ILE A 57 -22.04 4.36 -0.76
C ILE A 57 -20.75 4.00 -0.03
N ARG A 58 -19.68 4.75 -0.32
CA ARG A 58 -18.43 4.64 0.43
C ARG A 58 -18.62 5.23 1.82
N LYS A 59 -18.25 4.47 2.85
CA LYS A 59 -18.20 4.91 4.25
C LYS A 59 -16.82 4.62 4.80
N TYR A 60 -16.09 5.66 5.12
CA TYR A 60 -14.68 5.52 5.50
C TYR A 60 -14.50 4.65 6.75
N GLU A 61 -15.45 4.69 7.68
CA GLU A 61 -15.48 3.90 8.90
C GLU A 61 -15.53 2.38 8.65
N LYS A 62 -15.89 1.95 7.45
CA LYS A 62 -15.87 0.51 7.09
C LYS A 62 -14.45 -0.09 7.14
N ARG A 63 -13.40 0.74 7.12
CA ARG A 63 -12.03 0.25 7.35
C ARG A 63 -11.92 -0.55 8.65
N PHE A 64 -12.62 -0.14 9.70
CA PHE A 64 -12.62 -0.85 10.97
C PHE A 64 -13.26 -2.24 10.87
N MET A 65 -14.25 -2.44 9.99
CA MET A 65 -14.81 -3.78 9.73
C MET A 65 -13.76 -4.70 9.06
N LEU A 66 -12.90 -4.15 8.21
CA LEU A 66 -11.79 -4.90 7.63
C LEU A 66 -10.74 -5.23 8.71
N TYR A 67 -10.41 -4.27 9.58
CA TYR A 67 -9.46 -4.48 10.66
C TYR A 67 -9.97 -5.54 11.65
N ASP A 68 -11.23 -5.44 12.09
CA ASP A 68 -11.89 -6.44 12.95
C ASP A 68 -11.85 -7.85 12.33
N PHE A 69 -12.14 -7.95 11.02
CA PHE A 69 -12.08 -9.22 10.32
C PHE A 69 -10.66 -9.79 10.30
N VAL A 70 -9.65 -8.98 9.96
CA VAL A 70 -8.24 -9.38 9.92
C VAL A 70 -7.74 -9.77 11.32
N LEU A 71 -8.05 -8.94 12.32
CA LEU A 71 -7.70 -9.18 13.71
C LEU A 71 -8.22 -10.55 14.19
N GLY A 72 -9.51 -10.80 14.00
CA GLY A 72 -10.16 -12.05 14.45
C GLY A 72 -9.73 -13.27 13.63
N HIS A 73 -9.64 -13.14 12.28
CA HIS A 73 -9.29 -14.25 11.40
C HIS A 73 -7.87 -14.78 11.67
N PHE A 74 -6.91 -13.90 11.91
CA PHE A 74 -5.52 -14.26 12.19
C PHE A 74 -5.21 -14.32 13.69
N LYS A 75 -6.20 -14.08 14.57
CA LYS A 75 -6.06 -14.06 16.03
C LYS A 75 -4.96 -13.10 16.50
N LEU A 76 -4.90 -11.93 15.87
CA LEU A 76 -3.84 -10.96 16.13
C LEU A 76 -3.97 -10.25 17.48
N GLU A 77 -5.10 -10.38 18.19
CA GLU A 77 -5.31 -9.76 19.51
C GLU A 77 -4.19 -10.07 20.50
N ASP A 78 -3.80 -11.35 20.59
CA ASP A 78 -2.80 -11.84 21.55
C ASP A 78 -1.50 -12.31 20.87
N LEU A 79 -1.48 -12.32 19.52
CA LEU A 79 -0.29 -12.69 18.78
C LEU A 79 0.75 -11.57 18.82
N GLN A 80 2.02 -11.92 19.05
CA GLN A 80 3.12 -10.97 18.87
C GLN A 80 3.23 -10.58 17.38
N ILE A 81 3.18 -9.29 17.10
CA ILE A 81 3.30 -8.75 15.73
C ILE A 81 4.32 -7.62 15.67
N ASN A 82 4.86 -7.40 14.47
CA ASN A 82 5.52 -6.16 14.10
C ASN A 82 4.58 -5.41 13.16
N TYR A 83 3.97 -4.34 13.65
CA TYR A 83 3.11 -3.46 12.88
C TYR A 83 3.93 -2.33 12.25
N LEU A 84 3.78 -2.13 10.95
CA LEU A 84 4.44 -1.04 10.21
C LEU A 84 3.38 -0.29 9.42
N GLU A 85 3.16 0.99 9.72
CA GLU A 85 2.24 1.86 9.00
C GLU A 85 3.00 2.95 8.24
N PHE A 86 2.67 3.09 6.97
CA PHE A 86 3.26 4.06 6.06
C PHE A 86 2.20 5.06 5.63
N GLY A 87 2.26 6.29 6.18
CA GLY A 87 1.22 7.29 6.16
C GLY A 87 0.36 7.23 7.42
N VAL A 88 0.87 7.77 8.52
CA VAL A 88 0.21 7.73 9.83
C VAL A 88 -0.86 8.82 9.96
N GLY A 89 -0.60 9.99 9.38
CA GLY A 89 -1.47 11.15 9.52
C GLY A 89 -1.79 11.47 10.98
N THR A 90 -3.07 11.53 11.31
CA THR A 90 -3.55 11.77 12.69
C THR A 90 -3.42 10.55 13.62
N GLY A 91 -3.01 9.40 13.11
CA GLY A 91 -2.80 8.18 13.88
C GLY A 91 -4.05 7.37 14.16
N THR A 92 -5.14 7.57 13.43
CA THR A 92 -6.42 6.90 13.67
C THR A 92 -6.29 5.37 13.53
N SER A 93 -5.71 4.89 12.43
CA SER A 93 -5.49 3.46 12.17
C SER A 93 -4.42 2.90 13.09
N PHE A 94 -3.33 3.63 13.27
CA PHE A 94 -2.22 3.25 14.15
C PHE A 94 -2.67 3.00 15.59
N LYS A 95 -3.45 3.95 16.13
CA LYS A 95 -4.04 3.86 17.46
C LYS A 95 -4.97 2.65 17.56
N TRP A 96 -5.84 2.46 16.57
CA TRP A 96 -6.75 1.32 16.56
C TRP A 96 -5.99 -0.01 16.69
N TRP A 97 -4.95 -0.22 15.89
CA TRP A 97 -4.16 -1.45 15.91
C TRP A 97 -3.39 -1.64 17.22
N SER A 98 -2.79 -0.58 17.78
CA SER A 98 -2.07 -0.66 19.05
C SER A 98 -3.00 -0.98 20.24
N GLU A 99 -4.23 -0.42 20.25
CA GLU A 99 -5.22 -0.67 21.29
C GLU A 99 -5.85 -2.09 21.22
N HIS A 100 -5.98 -2.66 20.01
CA HIS A 100 -6.62 -3.96 19.80
C HIS A 100 -5.64 -5.14 19.86
N ASN A 101 -4.33 -4.92 19.75
CA ASN A 101 -3.34 -5.95 20.01
C ASN A 101 -2.84 -5.84 21.47
N ARG A 102 -3.07 -6.87 22.26
CA ARG A 102 -2.76 -6.89 23.70
C ARG A 102 -1.37 -7.43 24.04
N ASN A 103 -0.66 -7.99 23.06
CA ASN A 103 0.64 -8.61 23.31
C ASN A 103 1.71 -7.56 23.58
N GLN A 104 2.29 -7.59 24.78
CA GLN A 104 3.26 -6.62 25.25
C GLN A 104 4.64 -6.70 24.52
N ASN A 105 4.89 -7.78 23.79
CA ASN A 105 6.11 -7.94 23.00
C ASN A 105 5.93 -7.48 21.53
N SER A 106 4.72 -7.06 21.14
CA SER A 106 4.48 -6.46 19.84
C SER A 106 5.17 -5.11 19.70
N GLN A 107 5.52 -4.73 18.47
CA GLN A 107 6.14 -3.44 18.18
C GLN A 107 5.33 -2.74 17.07
N PHE A 108 5.16 -1.43 17.22
CA PHE A 108 4.38 -0.59 16.32
C PHE A 108 5.25 0.55 15.80
N TYR A 109 5.47 0.58 14.49
CA TYR A 109 6.31 1.56 13.81
C TYR A 109 5.47 2.37 12.82
N GLY A 110 5.38 3.68 13.03
CA GLY A 110 4.65 4.58 12.15
C GLY A 110 5.59 5.49 11.39
N PHE A 111 5.48 5.49 10.06
CA PHE A 111 6.29 6.31 9.17
C PHE A 111 5.43 7.39 8.52
N ASP A 112 5.84 8.64 8.66
CA ASP A 112 5.16 9.77 8.02
C ASP A 112 6.09 10.99 7.97
N THR A 113 5.87 11.89 7.03
CA THR A 113 6.51 13.20 7.04
C THR A 113 5.96 14.08 8.15
N PHE A 114 4.68 13.91 8.49
CA PHE A 114 3.87 14.82 9.33
C PHE A 114 3.83 16.26 8.81
N GLU A 115 4.40 16.48 7.62
CA GLU A 115 4.45 17.76 6.91
C GLU A 115 3.47 17.81 5.72
N GLY A 116 2.69 16.73 5.56
CA GLY A 116 1.77 16.51 4.46
C GLY A 116 2.40 15.86 3.24
N LEU A 117 1.65 15.81 2.16
CA LEU A 117 2.03 15.15 0.92
C LEU A 117 3.31 15.76 0.33
N PRO A 118 4.31 14.96 -0.07
CA PRO A 118 5.54 15.47 -0.68
C PRO A 118 5.36 15.95 -2.12
N GLU A 119 4.29 15.52 -2.79
CA GLU A 119 3.91 15.90 -4.16
C GLU A 119 2.39 15.93 -4.30
N ASP A 120 1.89 16.48 -5.43
CA ASP A 120 0.44 16.53 -5.68
C ASP A 120 -0.14 15.12 -5.86
N TRP A 121 -1.27 14.85 -5.19
CA TRP A 121 -2.01 13.60 -5.32
C TRP A 121 -3.26 13.78 -6.20
N GLY A 122 -3.15 13.35 -7.44
CA GLY A 122 -4.20 13.53 -8.43
C GLY A 122 -4.49 15.00 -8.74
N GLY A 123 -5.78 15.35 -8.87
CA GLY A 123 -6.22 16.73 -9.14
C GLY A 123 -6.89 17.42 -7.95
N PHE A 124 -6.90 16.78 -6.77
CA PHE A 124 -7.71 17.23 -5.62
C PHE A 124 -6.87 17.61 -4.41
N TYR A 125 -5.67 17.05 -4.27
CA TYR A 125 -4.76 17.31 -3.15
C TYR A 125 -3.42 17.83 -3.66
N SER A 126 -2.95 18.89 -3.01
CA SER A 126 -1.68 19.54 -3.34
C SER A 126 -0.57 19.12 -2.38
N LYS A 127 0.66 19.30 -2.80
CA LYS A 127 1.82 19.17 -1.92
C LYS A 127 1.61 19.98 -0.65
N GLY A 128 1.85 19.35 0.52
CA GLY A 128 1.66 19.95 1.85
C GLY A 128 0.27 19.72 2.46
N ASP A 129 -0.72 19.26 1.68
CA ASP A 129 -2.00 18.84 2.24
C ASP A 129 -1.82 17.63 3.16
N MET A 130 -2.78 17.42 4.07
CA MET A 130 -2.79 16.33 5.07
C MET A 130 -1.66 16.38 6.11
N SER A 131 -1.05 17.57 6.33
CA SER A 131 -0.12 17.74 7.44
C SER A 131 -0.80 17.50 8.79
N SER A 132 -0.09 16.91 9.73
CA SER A 132 -0.59 16.59 11.08
C SER A 132 0.52 16.69 12.11
N ASP A 133 0.12 16.81 13.38
CA ASP A 133 1.06 16.61 14.48
C ASP A 133 1.36 15.10 14.66
N ILE A 134 2.55 14.79 15.19
CA ILE A 134 2.89 13.40 15.56
C ILE A 134 1.93 12.95 16.67
N PRO A 135 1.23 11.83 16.50
CA PRO A 135 0.30 11.31 17.50
C PRO A 135 1.00 11.07 18.84
N LYS A 136 0.33 11.43 19.93
CA LYS A 136 0.82 11.14 21.29
C LYS A 136 0.06 9.93 21.82
N LEU A 137 0.73 8.79 21.92
CA LEU A 137 0.19 7.56 22.47
C LEU A 137 0.94 7.20 23.73
N ASP A 138 0.21 6.80 24.78
CA ASP A 138 0.78 6.30 26.03
C ASP A 138 0.95 4.77 25.93
N ASP A 139 1.85 4.34 25.02
CA ASP A 139 2.15 2.93 24.76
C ASP A 139 3.61 2.79 24.35
N ASP A 140 4.43 2.21 25.22
CA ASP A 140 5.89 2.04 25.05
C ASP A 140 6.26 1.13 23.86
N ARG A 141 5.30 0.44 23.25
CA ARG A 141 5.48 -0.40 22.07
C ARG A 141 5.52 0.42 20.77
N THR A 142 5.23 1.73 20.82
CA THR A 142 5.02 2.59 19.66
C THR A 142 6.22 3.49 19.39
N LEU A 143 6.57 3.61 18.10
CA LEU A 143 7.64 4.51 17.65
C LEU A 143 7.23 5.18 16.33
N PHE A 144 7.30 6.51 16.29
CA PHE A 144 7.06 7.29 15.07
C PHE A 144 8.38 7.72 14.44
N ILE A 145 8.52 7.50 13.15
CA ILE A 145 9.70 7.81 12.34
C ILE A 145 9.30 8.94 11.38
N LYS A 146 9.72 10.17 11.71
CA LYS A 146 9.43 11.35 10.91
C LYS A 146 10.38 11.48 9.73
N GLY A 147 9.85 11.65 8.52
CA GLY A 147 10.57 11.95 7.28
C GLY A 147 10.01 11.23 6.07
N LEU A 148 10.57 11.50 4.90
CA LEU A 148 10.24 10.74 3.70
C LEU A 148 10.64 9.28 3.86
N PHE A 149 9.86 8.36 3.33
CA PHE A 149 10.20 6.93 3.40
C PHE A 149 11.54 6.65 2.73
N GLN A 150 11.87 7.36 1.65
CA GLN A 150 13.14 7.27 0.94
C GLN A 150 14.35 7.61 1.82
N ASP A 151 14.18 8.49 2.78
CA ASP A 151 15.26 8.95 3.67
C ASP A 151 15.37 8.11 4.95
N THR A 152 14.26 7.53 5.40
CA THR A 152 14.16 6.92 6.73
C THR A 152 14.11 5.40 6.70
N LEU A 153 13.39 4.80 5.73
CA LEU A 153 13.07 3.38 5.76
C LEU A 153 14.30 2.48 5.61
N THR A 154 15.20 2.78 4.67
CA THR A 154 16.39 1.93 4.45
C THR A 154 17.25 1.81 5.68
N LYS A 155 17.46 2.93 6.39
CA LYS A 155 18.21 2.97 7.65
C LYS A 155 17.48 2.15 8.73
N PHE A 156 16.19 2.38 8.90
CA PHE A 156 15.35 1.65 9.86
C PHE A 156 15.42 0.13 9.63
N LEU A 157 15.26 -0.32 8.39
CA LEU A 157 15.31 -1.74 8.04
C LEU A 157 16.66 -2.38 8.35
N HIS A 158 17.75 -1.66 8.12
CA HIS A 158 19.09 -2.12 8.46
C HIS A 158 19.26 -2.27 9.98
N GLU A 159 18.89 -1.25 10.75
CA GLU A 159 19.02 -1.23 12.22
C GLU A 159 18.12 -2.29 12.89
N ASN A 160 16.93 -2.55 12.32
CA ASN A 160 15.94 -3.48 12.85
C ASN A 160 15.92 -4.83 12.11
N SER A 161 16.94 -5.12 11.29
CA SER A 161 16.98 -6.31 10.42
C SER A 161 16.74 -7.62 11.16
N LYS A 162 17.27 -7.78 12.36
CA LYS A 162 17.10 -8.98 13.20
C LYS A 162 15.63 -9.18 13.62
N ILE A 163 14.94 -8.09 14.01
CA ILE A 163 13.54 -8.11 14.44
C ILE A 163 12.65 -8.43 13.24
N LEU A 164 12.89 -7.76 12.11
CA LEU A 164 12.09 -7.90 10.89
C LEU A 164 12.30 -9.25 10.18
N SER A 165 13.48 -9.86 10.32
CA SER A 165 13.78 -11.21 9.82
C SER A 165 13.36 -12.33 10.78
N SER A 166 12.84 -12.00 11.95
CA SER A 166 12.34 -12.98 12.93
C SER A 166 11.06 -13.69 12.44
N ASN A 167 10.64 -14.72 13.18
CA ASN A 167 9.38 -15.42 12.89
C ASN A 167 8.11 -14.64 13.32
N THR A 168 8.27 -13.45 13.90
CA THR A 168 7.14 -12.59 14.24
C THR A 168 6.39 -12.14 12.99
N THR A 169 5.09 -12.28 12.97
CA THR A 169 4.23 -11.84 11.85
C THR A 169 4.33 -10.32 11.68
N LYS A 170 4.53 -9.89 10.45
CA LYS A 170 4.43 -8.47 10.10
C LYS A 170 3.02 -8.17 9.63
N LEU A 171 2.44 -7.09 10.18
CA LEU A 171 1.23 -6.47 9.70
C LEU A 171 1.64 -5.10 9.12
N ILE A 172 1.62 -5.01 7.81
CA ILE A 172 2.08 -3.84 7.07
C ILE A 172 0.86 -3.08 6.57
N HIS A 173 0.75 -1.81 6.90
CA HIS A 173 -0.34 -0.95 6.48
C HIS A 173 0.18 0.13 5.53
N MET A 174 -0.24 0.05 4.29
CA MET A 174 0.05 1.03 3.23
C MET A 174 -1.09 2.03 3.19
N ASP A 175 -0.86 3.23 3.70
CA ASP A 175 -1.76 4.40 3.67
C ASP A 175 -0.93 5.59 3.14
N ALA A 176 -0.21 5.33 2.04
CA ALA A 176 0.83 6.22 1.53
C ALA A 176 0.35 7.10 0.38
N ASP A 177 -0.91 6.96 -0.05
CA ASP A 177 -1.58 7.71 -1.11
C ASP A 177 -0.87 7.63 -2.48
N LEU A 178 0.43 7.85 -2.51
CA LEU A 178 1.23 8.04 -3.71
C LEU A 178 1.82 6.73 -4.23
N TYR A 179 1.80 6.57 -5.55
CA TYR A 179 2.46 5.45 -6.22
C TYR A 179 3.96 5.36 -5.86
N SER A 180 4.65 6.50 -5.88
CA SER A 180 6.10 6.58 -5.61
C SER A 180 6.44 6.08 -4.20
N ALA A 181 5.66 6.47 -3.21
CA ALA A 181 5.81 6.06 -1.82
C ALA A 181 5.52 4.57 -1.64
N THR A 182 4.37 4.09 -2.14
CA THR A 182 3.94 2.68 -2.04
C THR A 182 4.92 1.74 -2.75
N ALA A 183 5.31 2.07 -4.00
CA ALA A 183 6.23 1.23 -4.79
C ALA A 183 7.62 1.14 -4.15
N PHE A 184 8.15 2.26 -3.65
CA PHE A 184 9.42 2.29 -2.92
C PHE A 184 9.34 1.41 -1.67
N THR A 185 8.33 1.62 -0.83
CA THR A 185 8.16 0.91 0.44
C THR A 185 8.05 -0.59 0.25
N LEU A 186 7.20 -1.05 -0.68
CA LEU A 186 7.06 -2.48 -0.99
C LEU A 186 8.37 -3.09 -1.46
N SER A 187 9.13 -2.36 -2.31
CA SER A 187 10.43 -2.82 -2.80
C SER A 187 11.46 -2.96 -1.68
N GLN A 188 11.49 -2.02 -0.73
CA GLN A 188 12.40 -2.06 0.42
C GLN A 188 12.02 -3.16 1.42
N LEU A 189 10.73 -3.43 1.60
CA LEU A 189 10.24 -4.45 2.52
C LEU A 189 10.39 -5.87 1.97
N TYR A 190 10.46 -6.05 0.64
CA TYR A 190 10.48 -7.37 0.00
C TYR A 190 11.46 -8.37 0.63
N PRO A 191 12.75 -8.02 0.92
CA PRO A 191 13.70 -8.95 1.52
C PRO A 191 13.31 -9.44 2.92
N PHE A 192 12.40 -8.76 3.59
CA PHE A 192 11.94 -9.07 4.95
C PHE A 192 10.57 -9.75 4.98
N LEU A 193 9.87 -9.80 3.83
CA LEU A 193 8.56 -10.45 3.74
C LEU A 193 8.72 -11.96 3.81
N LYS A 194 7.77 -12.59 4.51
CA LYS A 194 7.69 -14.05 4.61
C LYS A 194 6.24 -14.49 4.52
N LYS A 195 6.06 -15.76 4.22
CA LYS A 195 4.74 -16.40 4.22
C LYS A 195 4.01 -16.16 5.54
N GLY A 196 2.77 -15.70 5.45
CA GLY A 196 1.90 -15.37 6.58
C GLY A 196 1.95 -13.91 7.01
N ASP A 197 2.86 -13.08 6.47
CA ASP A 197 2.80 -11.64 6.68
C ASP A 197 1.55 -11.05 6.00
N ILE A 198 1.01 -9.99 6.56
CA ILE A 198 -0.25 -9.38 6.12
C ILE A 198 0.05 -7.97 5.62
N ILE A 199 -0.50 -7.62 4.46
CA ILE A 199 -0.39 -6.29 3.88
C ILE A 199 -1.79 -5.71 3.71
N LEU A 200 -2.03 -4.56 4.32
CA LEU A 200 -3.24 -3.75 4.17
C LEU A 200 -2.94 -2.60 3.20
N PHE A 201 -3.89 -2.25 2.36
CA PHE A 201 -3.88 -1.07 1.51
C PHE A 201 -5.11 -0.23 1.81
N ASP A 202 -4.96 1.09 1.98
CA ASP A 202 -6.09 1.97 2.31
C ASP A 202 -6.79 2.55 1.08
N GLU A 203 -6.07 2.73 -0.04
CA GLU A 203 -6.62 3.21 -1.31
C GLU A 203 -6.38 2.27 -2.49
N PHE A 204 -6.50 0.99 -2.27
CA PHE A 204 -6.13 -0.03 -3.26
C PHE A 204 -6.80 0.15 -4.62
N ASN A 205 -8.05 0.61 -4.69
CA ASN A 205 -8.74 0.79 -5.97
C ASN A 205 -8.38 2.09 -6.72
N VAL A 206 -7.39 2.85 -6.22
CA VAL A 206 -6.84 4.01 -6.95
C VAL A 206 -5.85 3.51 -8.00
N ALA A 207 -6.33 3.42 -9.26
CA ALA A 207 -5.70 2.68 -10.34
C ALA A 207 -4.25 3.07 -10.66
N LEU A 208 -3.88 4.36 -10.51
CA LEU A 208 -2.54 4.87 -10.83
C LEU A 208 -1.60 4.96 -9.61
N HIS A 209 -2.11 4.67 -8.42
CA HIS A 209 -1.35 4.75 -7.18
C HIS A 209 -1.16 3.37 -6.56
N GLU A 210 -1.87 3.01 -5.50
CA GLU A 210 -1.64 1.74 -4.80
C GLU A 210 -1.88 0.51 -5.66
N PHE A 211 -2.93 0.48 -6.50
CA PHE A 211 -3.14 -0.66 -7.39
C PHE A 211 -2.00 -0.85 -8.40
N LYS A 212 -1.49 0.25 -8.96
CA LYS A 212 -0.34 0.19 -9.86
C LYS A 212 0.89 -0.35 -9.14
N ALA A 213 1.17 0.16 -7.93
CA ALA A 213 2.30 -0.31 -7.11
C ALA A 213 2.16 -1.79 -6.74
N TYR A 214 0.97 -2.24 -6.31
CA TYR A 214 0.66 -3.64 -6.05
C TYR A 214 0.92 -4.53 -7.26
N LEU A 215 0.41 -4.14 -8.44
CA LEU A 215 0.53 -4.93 -9.65
C LEU A 215 1.99 -5.08 -10.07
N GLU A 216 2.72 -3.97 -10.12
CA GLU A 216 4.14 -3.98 -10.49
C GLU A 216 5.00 -4.72 -9.44
N PHE A 217 4.68 -4.59 -8.16
CA PHE A 217 5.35 -5.33 -7.10
C PHE A 217 5.16 -6.83 -7.26
N THR A 218 3.93 -7.29 -7.45
CA THR A 218 3.65 -8.73 -7.61
C THR A 218 4.23 -9.31 -8.88
N GLU A 219 4.23 -8.54 -9.99
CA GLU A 219 4.82 -8.95 -11.27
C GLU A 219 6.35 -8.96 -11.24
N ASN A 220 6.99 -7.91 -10.69
CA ASN A 220 8.46 -7.75 -10.73
C ASN A 220 9.20 -8.62 -9.71
N PHE A 221 8.61 -8.84 -8.55
CA PHE A 221 9.21 -9.65 -7.47
C PHE A 221 8.71 -11.10 -7.45
N TYR A 222 7.79 -11.47 -8.37
CA TYR A 222 7.17 -12.80 -8.42
C TYR A 222 6.54 -13.22 -7.08
N ILE A 223 6.08 -12.26 -6.28
CA ILE A 223 5.46 -12.50 -4.99
C ILE A 223 3.96 -12.77 -5.17
N LYS A 224 3.45 -13.72 -4.41
CA LYS A 224 2.02 -14.03 -4.39
C LYS A 224 1.39 -13.43 -3.13
N LEU A 225 0.35 -12.64 -3.34
CA LEU A 225 -0.47 -12.05 -2.29
C LEU A 225 -1.88 -12.64 -2.38
N LYS A 226 -2.24 -13.44 -1.38
CA LYS A 226 -3.56 -14.06 -1.28
C LYS A 226 -4.57 -13.03 -0.76
N PRO A 227 -5.68 -12.79 -1.47
CA PRO A 227 -6.75 -11.92 -1.02
C PRO A 227 -7.38 -12.42 0.29
N ILE A 228 -7.60 -11.53 1.25
CA ILE A 228 -8.17 -11.86 2.56
C ILE A 228 -9.49 -11.11 2.78
N ALA A 229 -9.46 -9.78 2.78
CA ALA A 229 -10.63 -8.97 3.01
C ALA A 229 -10.62 -7.71 2.15
N ALA A 230 -11.83 -7.22 1.79
CA ALA A 230 -11.99 -5.96 1.08
C ALA A 230 -13.27 -5.25 1.50
N VAL A 231 -13.20 -3.94 1.67
CA VAL A 231 -14.36 -3.07 1.93
C VAL A 231 -14.36 -1.84 1.02
N ASN A 232 -15.49 -1.13 0.96
CA ASN A 232 -15.64 0.08 0.16
C ASN A 232 -15.28 -0.13 -1.33
N ASN A 233 -15.74 -1.25 -1.92
CA ASN A 233 -15.43 -1.59 -3.32
C ASN A 233 -13.92 -1.72 -3.58
N PHE A 234 -13.21 -2.43 -2.71
CA PHE A 234 -11.75 -2.62 -2.75
C PHE A 234 -10.94 -1.33 -2.48
N TYR A 235 -11.55 -0.33 -1.86
CA TYR A 235 -10.78 0.84 -1.44
C TYR A 235 -9.82 0.45 -0.33
N GLN A 236 -10.31 -0.19 0.74
CA GLN A 236 -9.46 -0.86 1.71
C GLN A 236 -9.41 -2.37 1.40
N THR A 237 -8.20 -2.91 1.37
CA THR A 237 -7.98 -4.34 1.10
C THR A 237 -6.92 -4.93 2.04
N ALA A 238 -7.03 -6.22 2.29
CA ALA A 238 -6.05 -7.00 3.04
C ALA A 238 -5.59 -8.21 2.23
N PHE A 239 -4.29 -8.44 2.22
CA PHE A 239 -3.65 -9.60 1.59
C PHE A 239 -2.72 -10.31 2.55
N MET A 240 -2.50 -11.60 2.32
CA MET A 240 -1.48 -12.40 3.02
C MET A 240 -0.41 -12.84 2.03
N VAL A 241 0.85 -12.75 2.42
CA VAL A 241 2.00 -13.28 1.65
C VAL A 241 1.97 -14.81 1.65
N GLU A 242 2.09 -15.45 0.45
CA GLU A 242 2.11 -16.91 0.27
C GLU A 242 3.51 -17.54 0.20
#